data_13eb829fc86cefc4fb1c6b295c3fb390
#
_entry.id   13eb829fc86cefc4fb1c6b295c3fb390
#
_cell.length_a   1.000
_cell.length_b   1.000
_cell.length_c   1.000
_cell.angle_alpha   90.00
_cell.angle_beta   90.00
_cell.angle_gamma   90.00
#
_symmetry.space_group_name_H-M   'P 1'
#
loop_
_entity.id
_entity.type
_entity.pdbx_description
1 polymer ?
#
loop_
_entity_poly.entity_id
_entity_poly.type
_entity_poly.pdbx_seq_one_letter_code
_entity_poly.pdbx_strand_id
1 'polypeptide(L)'
;MMLFLSKLYWKLFRWKIVGALPSDLKKMLLVVAPHTSWQDLLLGFATRYELKIHHAKFLGKKELFEGFFGGFLRNLGGIPVDRSAKLGIVEQVVRYFDENEAFIVGISPEGTRKRVDKLKTGFYHMAKSANVPMIMVGFDFKHKQVVLSDPIYASDDEAADFKKIIAFFSTIEGANPEKDLTHLHQKD
;
A
#
# COMPACT_ATOMS: atom_id res chain seq x y z
N MET A 1 8.31 -5.40 21.77
CA MET A 1 9.01 -4.14 21.46
C MET A 1 8.32 -3.36 20.34
N MET A 2 8.15 -3.89 19.14
CA MET A 2 7.51 -3.17 18.00
C MET A 2 6.09 -2.69 18.28
N LEU A 3 5.24 -3.51 18.93
CA LEU A 3 3.88 -3.11 19.29
C LEU A 3 3.86 -1.92 20.27
N PHE A 4 4.79 -1.88 21.22
CA PHE A 4 4.91 -0.76 22.15
C PHE A 4 5.32 0.53 21.42
N LEU A 5 6.32 0.46 20.55
CA LEU A 5 6.76 1.57 19.72
C LEU A 5 5.66 2.10 18.80
N SER A 6 4.87 1.20 18.21
CA SER A 6 3.71 1.56 17.39
C SER A 6 2.67 2.35 18.22
N LYS A 7 2.24 1.82 19.37
CA LYS A 7 1.29 2.51 20.26
C LYS A 7 1.82 3.88 20.73
N LEU A 8 3.12 3.95 21.05
CA LEU A 8 3.76 5.21 21.41
C LEU A 8 3.72 6.21 20.25
N TYR A 9 4.02 5.75 19.03
CA TYR A 9 3.95 6.57 17.81
C TYR A 9 2.54 7.14 17.61
N TRP A 10 1.51 6.28 17.66
CA TRP A 10 0.11 6.69 17.51
C TRP A 10 -0.30 7.72 18.58
N LYS A 11 0.05 7.50 19.84
CA LYS A 11 -0.27 8.40 20.94
C LYS A 11 0.47 9.74 20.82
N LEU A 12 1.78 9.70 20.51
CA LEU A 12 2.63 10.90 20.44
C LEU A 12 2.23 11.81 19.27
N PHE A 13 1.99 11.22 18.09
CA PHE A 13 1.67 11.98 16.89
C PHE A 13 0.16 12.16 16.67
N ARG A 14 -0.67 11.63 17.58
CA ARG A 14 -2.15 11.76 17.58
C ARG A 14 -2.81 11.29 16.29
N TRP A 15 -2.28 10.25 15.68
CA TRP A 15 -2.88 9.63 14.49
C TRP A 15 -4.20 8.95 14.82
N LYS A 16 -5.10 8.88 13.83
CA LYS A 16 -6.39 8.19 13.92
C LYS A 16 -6.60 7.31 12.69
N ILE A 17 -7.32 6.22 12.85
CA ILE A 17 -7.80 5.42 11.72
C ILE A 17 -9.24 5.84 11.41
N VAL A 18 -9.52 6.05 10.13
CA VAL A 18 -10.86 6.30 9.58
C VAL A 18 -11.19 5.16 8.63
N GLY A 19 -12.32 4.51 8.83
CA GLY A 19 -12.68 3.25 8.17
C GLY A 19 -12.18 2.03 8.94
N ALA A 20 -12.37 0.84 8.36
CA ALA A 20 -11.97 -0.42 8.97
C ALA A 20 -11.55 -1.44 7.90
N LEU A 21 -10.67 -2.37 8.27
CA LEU A 21 -10.42 -3.54 7.43
C LEU A 21 -11.49 -4.60 7.67
N PRO A 22 -12.02 -5.26 6.62
CA PRO A 22 -12.90 -6.40 6.76
C PRO A 22 -12.20 -7.54 7.52
N SER A 23 -12.83 -8.02 8.57
CA SER A 23 -12.26 -9.06 9.45
C SER A 23 -12.28 -10.47 8.85
N ASP A 24 -13.12 -10.69 7.85
CA ASP A 24 -13.34 -11.96 7.17
C ASP A 24 -12.41 -12.17 5.96
N LEU A 25 -11.77 -11.11 5.48
CA LEU A 25 -10.88 -11.18 4.32
C LEU A 25 -9.47 -11.63 4.73
N LYS A 26 -9.12 -12.83 4.31
CA LYS A 26 -7.77 -13.39 4.52
C LYS A 26 -6.75 -12.92 3.47
N LYS A 27 -7.22 -12.53 2.28
CA LYS A 27 -6.39 -12.08 1.16
C LYS A 27 -6.86 -10.70 0.69
N MET A 28 -5.94 -9.74 0.61
CA MET A 28 -6.22 -8.40 0.11
C MET A 28 -4.95 -7.68 -0.33
N LEU A 29 -5.11 -6.77 -1.26
CA LEU A 29 -4.07 -5.84 -1.70
C LEU A 29 -4.33 -4.47 -1.07
N LEU A 30 -3.39 -3.97 -0.26
CA LEU A 30 -3.44 -2.62 0.29
C LEU A 30 -2.74 -1.66 -0.66
N VAL A 31 -3.50 -0.75 -1.26
CA VAL A 31 -2.98 0.28 -2.16
C VAL A 31 -2.70 1.53 -1.32
N VAL A 32 -1.43 1.80 -1.06
CA VAL A 32 -1.00 2.83 -0.09
C VAL A 32 -0.49 4.05 -0.83
N ALA A 33 -1.18 5.19 -0.66
CA ALA A 33 -0.80 6.47 -1.25
C ALA A 33 -1.36 7.65 -0.42
N PRO A 34 -0.87 8.89 -0.61
CA PRO A 34 0.32 9.22 -1.40
C PRO A 34 1.62 8.76 -0.71
N HIS A 35 2.63 8.40 -1.52
CA HIS A 35 3.93 7.97 -1.02
C HIS A 35 4.98 9.03 -1.31
N THR A 36 5.08 10.03 -0.44
CA THR A 36 5.82 11.27 -0.67
C THR A 36 7.06 11.44 0.20
N SER A 37 7.18 10.64 1.29
CA SER A 37 8.22 10.78 2.31
C SER A 37 8.74 9.44 2.83
N TRP A 38 9.90 9.45 3.48
CA TRP A 38 10.38 8.30 4.26
C TRP A 38 9.52 8.05 5.52
N GLN A 39 8.82 9.08 6.01
CA GLN A 39 7.90 9.00 7.16
C GLN A 39 6.74 8.04 6.88
N ASP A 40 6.34 7.90 5.62
CA ASP A 40 5.28 6.97 5.20
C ASP A 40 5.61 5.52 5.57
N LEU A 41 6.91 5.16 5.55
CA LEU A 41 7.37 3.84 5.96
C LEU A 41 7.13 3.60 7.46
N LEU A 42 7.47 4.58 8.30
CA LEU A 42 7.25 4.50 9.74
C LEU A 42 5.76 4.45 10.08
N LEU A 43 4.97 5.31 9.43
CA LEU A 43 3.51 5.32 9.58
C LEU A 43 2.91 3.99 9.13
N GLY A 44 3.34 3.44 7.99
CA GLY A 44 2.90 2.15 7.48
C GLY A 44 3.18 1.00 8.45
N PHE A 45 4.38 0.96 9.06
CA PHE A 45 4.69 -0.03 10.09
C PHE A 45 3.84 0.17 11.34
N ALA A 46 3.66 1.39 11.82
CA ALA A 46 2.83 1.68 12.97
C ALA A 46 1.36 1.31 12.70
N THR A 47 0.82 1.66 11.54
CA THR A 47 -0.54 1.34 11.08
C THR A 47 -0.77 -0.17 11.03
N ARG A 48 0.19 -0.94 10.51
CA ARG A 48 0.10 -2.41 10.44
C ARG A 48 -0.10 -3.06 11.81
N TYR A 49 0.52 -2.52 12.86
CA TYR A 49 0.33 -3.00 14.23
C TYR A 49 -0.99 -2.54 14.83
N GLU A 50 -1.42 -1.33 14.55
CA GLU A 50 -2.70 -0.80 15.04
C GLU A 50 -3.89 -1.54 14.41
N LEU A 51 -3.82 -1.83 13.11
CA LEU A 51 -4.81 -2.64 12.39
C LEU A 51 -4.71 -4.15 12.67
N LYS A 52 -3.76 -4.59 13.52
CA LYS A 52 -3.51 -6.01 13.85
C LYS A 52 -3.18 -6.90 12.65
N ILE A 53 -2.67 -6.32 11.58
CA ILE A 53 -2.20 -7.01 10.37
C ILE A 53 -0.66 -7.04 10.31
N HIS A 54 -0.01 -7.29 11.45
CA HIS A 54 1.47 -7.31 11.56
C HIS A 54 2.14 -8.36 10.66
N HIS A 55 1.39 -9.33 10.15
CA HIS A 55 1.81 -10.29 9.14
C HIS A 55 1.76 -9.75 7.69
N ALA A 56 1.12 -8.60 7.46
CA ALA A 56 1.08 -7.99 6.13
C ALA A 56 2.49 -7.75 5.57
N LYS A 57 2.63 -7.97 4.27
CA LYS A 57 3.88 -7.87 3.53
C LYS A 57 3.96 -6.54 2.78
N PHE A 58 5.17 -6.19 2.32
CA PHE A 58 5.38 -5.10 1.37
C PHE A 58 6.38 -5.54 0.30
N LEU A 59 6.25 -4.96 -0.90
CA LEU A 59 7.14 -5.29 -2.01
C LEU A 59 8.36 -4.37 -2.01
N GLY A 60 9.53 -4.93 -2.24
CA GLY A 60 10.77 -4.17 -2.41
C GLY A 60 11.61 -4.71 -3.56
N LYS A 61 12.48 -3.88 -4.12
CA LYS A 61 13.42 -4.31 -5.14
C LYS A 61 14.31 -5.43 -4.61
N LYS A 62 14.54 -6.48 -5.39
CA LYS A 62 15.36 -7.65 -5.03
C LYS A 62 16.74 -7.25 -4.48
N GLU A 63 17.39 -6.26 -5.09
CA GLU A 63 18.72 -5.79 -4.72
C GLU A 63 18.79 -5.25 -3.28
N LEU A 64 17.68 -4.73 -2.74
CA LEU A 64 17.62 -4.29 -1.35
C LEU A 64 17.70 -5.46 -0.35
N PHE A 65 17.35 -6.66 -0.80
CA PHE A 65 17.34 -7.87 0.02
C PHE A 65 18.61 -8.71 -0.11
N GLU A 66 19.48 -8.38 -1.06
CA GLU A 66 20.78 -9.02 -1.26
C GLU A 66 21.90 -8.37 -0.43
N GLY A 67 21.67 -7.12 0.02
CA GLY A 67 22.61 -6.37 0.86
C GLY A 67 22.56 -6.72 2.35
N PHE A 68 23.42 -6.07 3.13
CA PHE A 68 23.57 -6.26 4.59
C PHE A 68 22.24 -6.16 5.37
N PHE A 69 21.33 -5.29 4.94
CA PHE A 69 20.02 -5.13 5.55
C PHE A 69 18.93 -6.08 5.03
N GLY A 70 19.26 -6.99 4.11
CA GLY A 70 18.27 -7.87 3.46
C GLY A 70 17.53 -8.76 4.44
N GLY A 71 18.22 -9.35 5.40
CA GLY A 71 17.61 -10.15 6.48
C GLY A 71 16.64 -9.33 7.33
N PHE A 72 17.03 -8.12 7.70
CA PHE A 72 16.18 -7.20 8.46
C PHE A 72 14.90 -6.85 7.69
N LEU A 73 15.01 -6.50 6.40
CA LEU A 73 13.84 -6.20 5.55
C LEU A 73 12.89 -7.38 5.42
N ARG A 74 13.41 -8.62 5.27
CA ARG A 74 12.58 -9.85 5.27
C ARG A 74 11.85 -10.03 6.61
N ASN A 75 12.53 -9.83 7.72
CA ASN A 75 11.93 -9.91 9.05
C ASN A 75 10.83 -8.86 9.27
N LEU A 76 10.96 -7.70 8.62
CA LEU A 76 9.91 -6.67 8.59
C LEU A 76 8.74 -7.03 7.68
N GLY A 77 8.78 -8.16 6.97
CA GLY A 77 7.73 -8.60 6.05
C GLY A 77 7.95 -8.16 4.61
N GLY A 78 9.15 -7.73 4.25
CA GLY A 78 9.50 -7.39 2.88
C GLY A 78 9.60 -8.62 1.97
N ILE A 79 9.05 -8.51 0.78
CA ILE A 79 9.13 -9.50 -0.29
C ILE A 79 9.98 -8.93 -1.43
N PRO A 80 11.08 -9.59 -1.81
CA PRO A 80 11.85 -9.17 -2.96
C PRO A 80 11.08 -9.43 -4.25
N VAL A 81 11.00 -8.43 -5.13
CA VAL A 81 10.48 -8.58 -6.49
C VAL A 81 11.58 -8.29 -7.49
N ASP A 82 11.78 -9.23 -8.40
CA ASP A 82 12.74 -9.10 -9.49
C ASP A 82 12.06 -8.44 -10.68
N ARG A 83 12.47 -7.20 -10.98
CA ARG A 83 11.92 -6.43 -12.09
C ARG A 83 12.48 -6.80 -13.45
N SER A 84 13.59 -7.56 -13.46
CA SER A 84 14.27 -8.04 -14.67
C SER A 84 13.94 -9.49 -15.00
N ALA A 85 13.21 -10.19 -14.13
CA ALA A 85 12.82 -11.57 -14.34
C ALA A 85 11.90 -11.71 -15.56
N LYS A 86 11.98 -12.87 -16.25
CA LYS A 86 11.05 -13.23 -17.34
C LYS A 86 9.60 -13.25 -16.87
N LEU A 87 9.39 -13.67 -15.64
CA LEU A 87 8.09 -13.58 -14.96
C LEU A 87 7.89 -12.15 -14.46
N GLY A 88 6.88 -11.46 -14.94
CA GLY A 88 6.54 -10.09 -14.56
C GLY A 88 6.24 -9.95 -13.07
N ILE A 89 6.29 -8.71 -12.56
CA ILE A 89 6.00 -8.44 -11.13
C ILE A 89 4.57 -8.87 -10.77
N VAL A 90 3.62 -8.70 -11.70
CA VAL A 90 2.22 -9.09 -11.49
C VAL A 90 2.13 -10.58 -11.19
N GLU A 91 2.71 -11.40 -12.05
CA GLU A 91 2.69 -12.87 -11.90
C GLU A 91 3.43 -13.35 -10.65
N GLN A 92 4.53 -12.67 -10.27
CA GLN A 92 5.24 -12.98 -9.03
C GLN A 92 4.33 -12.76 -7.81
N VAL A 93 3.56 -11.67 -7.78
CA VAL A 93 2.65 -11.36 -6.66
C VAL A 93 1.42 -12.27 -6.67
N VAL A 94 0.86 -12.56 -7.84
CA VAL A 94 -0.28 -13.51 -7.98
C VAL A 94 0.09 -14.87 -7.40
N ARG A 95 1.28 -15.39 -7.68
CA ARG A 95 1.77 -16.65 -7.07
C ARG A 95 1.74 -16.61 -5.53
N TYR A 96 2.15 -15.49 -4.91
CA TYR A 96 2.07 -15.38 -3.45
C TYR A 96 0.61 -15.45 -2.95
N PHE A 97 -0.34 -14.88 -3.70
CA PHE A 97 -1.75 -15.02 -3.37
C PHE A 97 -2.24 -16.47 -3.52
N ASP A 98 -1.79 -17.19 -4.56
CA ASP A 98 -2.21 -18.57 -4.84
C ASP A 98 -1.63 -19.55 -3.81
N GLU A 99 -0.36 -19.39 -3.46
CA GLU A 99 0.38 -20.30 -2.57
C GLU A 99 0.05 -20.14 -1.08
N ASN A 100 -0.66 -19.07 -0.68
CA ASN A 100 -0.96 -18.80 0.72
C ASN A 100 -2.47 -18.74 0.97
N GLU A 101 -2.98 -19.36 2.03
CA GLU A 101 -4.38 -19.26 2.44
C GLU A 101 -4.75 -17.86 2.96
N ALA A 102 -3.78 -17.17 3.56
CA ALA A 102 -3.93 -15.80 4.04
C ALA A 102 -2.73 -14.97 3.58
N PHE A 103 -2.98 -13.90 2.84
CA PHE A 103 -1.92 -13.04 2.32
C PHE A 103 -2.40 -11.60 2.15
N ILE A 104 -1.74 -10.70 2.86
CA ILE A 104 -1.98 -9.24 2.77
C ILE A 104 -0.68 -8.59 2.30
N VAL A 105 -0.74 -7.80 1.25
CA VAL A 105 0.43 -7.10 0.73
C VAL A 105 0.11 -5.64 0.44
N GLY A 106 0.99 -4.75 0.91
CA GLY A 106 0.94 -3.32 0.64
C GLY A 106 1.82 -2.93 -0.56
N ILE A 107 1.30 -2.07 -1.40
CA ILE A 107 1.99 -1.53 -2.57
C ILE A 107 1.66 -0.05 -2.76
N SER A 108 2.67 0.76 -3.14
CA SER A 108 2.42 2.12 -3.61
C SER A 108 2.17 2.12 -5.12
N PRO A 109 1.03 2.67 -5.58
CA PRO A 109 0.71 2.74 -7.00
C PRO A 109 1.59 3.73 -7.77
N GLU A 110 2.28 4.63 -7.08
CA GLU A 110 3.24 5.57 -7.65
C GLU A 110 4.56 4.86 -8.02
N GLY A 111 4.99 3.88 -7.19
CA GLY A 111 6.26 3.16 -7.33
C GLY A 111 7.50 4.03 -7.14
N THR A 112 7.34 5.24 -6.61
CA THR A 112 8.37 6.24 -6.33
C THR A 112 7.87 7.21 -5.26
N ARG A 113 8.77 8.02 -4.67
CA ARG A 113 8.43 9.18 -3.81
C ARG A 113 8.46 10.51 -4.54
N LYS A 114 8.66 10.49 -5.85
CA LYS A 114 8.61 11.69 -6.69
C LYS A 114 7.17 11.91 -7.16
N ARG A 115 6.83 13.14 -7.49
CA ARG A 115 5.56 13.46 -8.14
C ARG A 115 5.39 12.62 -9.40
N VAL A 116 4.20 12.09 -9.61
CA VAL A 116 3.85 11.28 -10.78
C VAL A 116 2.66 11.90 -11.50
N ASP A 117 2.63 11.78 -12.82
CA ASP A 117 1.52 12.28 -13.65
C ASP A 117 0.41 11.24 -13.85
N LYS A 118 0.67 9.99 -13.46
CA LYS A 118 -0.30 8.88 -13.51
C LYS A 118 0.10 7.77 -12.55
N LEU A 119 -0.86 7.03 -12.07
CA LEU A 119 -0.63 5.81 -11.29
C LEU A 119 -0.17 4.68 -12.21
N LYS A 120 0.63 3.76 -11.68
CA LYS A 120 0.94 2.50 -12.36
C LYS A 120 -0.24 1.55 -12.24
N THR A 121 -0.52 0.78 -13.30
CA THR A 121 -1.65 -0.14 -13.34
C THR A 121 -1.35 -1.52 -12.74
N GLY A 122 -0.09 -1.81 -12.45
CA GLY A 122 0.35 -3.14 -12.00
C GLY A 122 -0.41 -3.66 -10.77
N PHE A 123 -0.71 -2.81 -9.79
CA PHE A 123 -1.46 -3.21 -8.60
C PHE A 123 -2.89 -3.67 -8.95
N TYR A 124 -3.52 -3.01 -9.91
CA TYR A 124 -4.85 -3.34 -10.39
C TYR A 124 -4.87 -4.72 -11.06
N HIS A 125 -3.90 -4.98 -11.93
CA HIS A 125 -3.77 -6.28 -12.59
C HIS A 125 -3.40 -7.39 -11.59
N MET A 126 -2.61 -7.11 -10.55
CA MET A 126 -2.36 -8.07 -9.45
C MET A 126 -3.66 -8.46 -8.76
N ALA A 127 -4.47 -7.47 -8.37
CA ALA A 127 -5.74 -7.71 -7.68
C ALA A 127 -6.73 -8.46 -8.59
N LYS A 128 -6.85 -8.05 -9.86
CA LYS A 128 -7.73 -8.68 -10.85
C LYS A 128 -7.34 -10.14 -11.09
N SER A 129 -6.07 -10.41 -11.37
CA SER A 129 -5.57 -11.77 -11.66
C SER A 129 -5.63 -12.71 -10.45
N ALA A 130 -5.38 -12.20 -9.25
CA ALA A 130 -5.49 -12.98 -8.02
C ALA A 130 -6.94 -13.07 -7.49
N ASN A 131 -7.89 -12.37 -8.11
CA ASN A 131 -9.29 -12.25 -7.65
C ASN A 131 -9.40 -11.85 -6.17
N VAL A 132 -8.65 -10.82 -5.77
CA VAL A 132 -8.64 -10.31 -4.40
C VAL A 132 -9.06 -8.83 -4.38
N PRO A 133 -9.69 -8.36 -3.28
CA PRO A 133 -10.04 -6.96 -3.18
C PRO A 133 -8.83 -6.06 -2.97
N MET A 134 -8.92 -4.85 -3.48
CA MET A 134 -8.06 -3.73 -3.17
C MET A 134 -8.70 -2.89 -2.07
N ILE A 135 -7.90 -2.46 -1.09
CA ILE A 135 -8.30 -1.47 -0.09
C ILE A 135 -7.35 -0.29 -0.21
N MET A 136 -7.89 0.88 -0.50
CA MET A 136 -7.10 2.10 -0.55
C MET A 136 -6.74 2.52 0.87
N VAL A 137 -5.48 2.84 1.08
CA VAL A 137 -4.94 3.28 2.37
C VAL A 137 -4.32 4.66 2.17
N GLY A 138 -5.03 5.69 2.62
CA GLY A 138 -4.60 7.08 2.52
C GLY A 138 -3.81 7.51 3.75
N PHE A 139 -2.58 7.99 3.58
CA PHE A 139 -1.80 8.59 4.65
C PHE A 139 -1.99 10.11 4.65
N ASP A 140 -3.01 10.58 5.37
CA ASP A 140 -3.37 12.00 5.47
C ASP A 140 -2.57 12.67 6.59
N PHE A 141 -1.47 13.29 6.24
CA PHE A 141 -0.59 13.99 7.17
C PHE A 141 -1.18 15.30 7.67
N LYS A 142 -2.04 15.94 6.90
CA LYS A 142 -2.72 17.17 7.29
C LYS A 142 -3.67 16.96 8.46
N HIS A 143 -4.51 15.94 8.37
CA HIS A 143 -5.51 15.64 9.39
C HIS A 143 -5.05 14.60 10.41
N LYS A 144 -3.82 14.07 10.27
CA LYS A 144 -3.26 12.98 11.11
C LYS A 144 -4.17 11.75 11.08
N GLN A 145 -4.53 11.32 9.87
CA GLN A 145 -5.44 10.19 9.67
C GLN A 145 -4.83 9.16 8.73
N VAL A 146 -5.09 7.90 9.02
CA VAL A 146 -4.97 6.80 8.07
C VAL A 146 -6.38 6.46 7.63
N VAL A 147 -6.70 6.77 6.38
CA VAL A 147 -8.04 6.60 5.82
C VAL A 147 -8.08 5.30 5.03
N LEU A 148 -9.04 4.44 5.33
CA LEU A 148 -9.26 3.17 4.65
C LEU A 148 -10.54 3.25 3.83
N SER A 149 -10.48 2.78 2.57
CA SER A 149 -11.69 2.62 1.76
C SER A 149 -12.40 1.31 2.09
N ASP A 150 -13.64 1.18 1.62
CA ASP A 150 -14.26 -0.12 1.45
C ASP A 150 -13.48 -0.97 0.43
N PRO A 151 -13.61 -2.32 0.48
CA PRO A 151 -12.99 -3.21 -0.50
C PRO A 151 -13.52 -2.95 -1.91
N ILE A 152 -12.60 -2.83 -2.87
CA ILE A 152 -12.92 -2.66 -4.29
C ILE A 152 -12.35 -3.86 -5.05
N TYR A 153 -13.20 -4.62 -5.73
CA TYR A 153 -12.78 -5.64 -6.69
C TYR A 153 -12.58 -5.00 -8.08
N ALA A 154 -11.52 -5.39 -8.76
CA ALA A 154 -11.28 -4.94 -10.12
C ALA A 154 -12.39 -5.44 -11.07
N SER A 155 -13.04 -4.51 -11.77
CA SER A 155 -14.11 -4.80 -12.71
C SER A 155 -13.59 -4.97 -14.14
N ASP A 156 -14.49 -5.07 -15.11
CA ASP A 156 -14.13 -5.05 -16.53
C ASP A 156 -14.00 -3.62 -17.08
N ASP A 157 -14.46 -2.63 -16.33
CA ASP A 157 -14.28 -1.21 -16.63
C ASP A 157 -13.14 -0.61 -15.78
N GLU A 158 -11.90 -0.85 -16.24
CA GLU A 158 -10.69 -0.35 -15.60
C GLU A 158 -10.71 1.18 -15.43
N ALA A 159 -11.22 1.91 -16.44
CA ALA A 159 -11.26 3.36 -16.41
C ALA A 159 -12.18 3.89 -15.30
N ALA A 160 -13.37 3.30 -15.16
CA ALA A 160 -14.29 3.64 -14.08
C ALA A 160 -13.71 3.32 -12.70
N ASP A 161 -12.99 2.20 -12.56
CA ASP A 161 -12.34 1.85 -11.30
C ASP A 161 -11.19 2.78 -10.96
N PHE A 162 -10.34 3.15 -11.93
CA PHE A 162 -9.27 4.13 -11.72
C PHE A 162 -9.83 5.51 -11.35
N LYS A 163 -10.97 5.92 -11.91
CA LYS A 163 -11.64 7.17 -11.53
C LYS A 163 -12.02 7.16 -10.03
N LYS A 164 -12.57 6.07 -9.51
CA LYS A 164 -12.88 5.92 -8.08
C LYS A 164 -11.61 5.94 -7.21
N ILE A 165 -10.55 5.24 -7.65
CA ILE A 165 -9.26 5.19 -6.94
C ILE A 165 -8.62 6.57 -6.86
N ILE A 166 -8.59 7.31 -7.97
CA ILE A 166 -8.05 8.67 -8.03
C ILE A 166 -8.90 9.61 -7.19
N ALA A 167 -10.23 9.52 -7.26
CA ALA A 167 -11.14 10.33 -6.44
C ALA A 167 -10.87 10.13 -4.94
N PHE A 168 -10.63 8.89 -4.49
CA PHE A 168 -10.27 8.61 -3.10
C PHE A 168 -8.94 9.30 -2.73
N PHE A 169 -7.88 9.07 -3.50
CA PHE A 169 -6.56 9.59 -3.15
C PHE A 169 -6.43 11.10 -3.34
N SER A 170 -7.26 11.73 -4.18
CA SER A 170 -7.27 13.18 -4.35
C SER A 170 -7.72 13.94 -3.10
N THR A 171 -8.36 13.27 -2.15
CA THR A 171 -8.76 13.86 -0.86
C THR A 171 -7.67 13.76 0.22
N ILE A 172 -6.57 13.06 -0.07
CA ILE A 172 -5.52 12.74 0.90
C ILE A 172 -4.31 13.64 0.69
N GLU A 173 -3.90 14.35 1.73
CA GLU A 173 -2.72 15.22 1.69
C GLU A 173 -1.51 14.53 2.32
N GLY A 174 -0.51 14.22 1.52
CA GLY A 174 0.71 13.54 1.93
C GLY A 174 1.64 14.41 2.79
N ALA A 175 2.73 13.81 3.28
CA ALA A 175 3.76 14.53 4.05
C ALA A 175 4.45 15.66 3.24
N ASN A 176 4.47 15.53 1.92
CA ASN A 176 4.93 16.56 0.98
C ASN A 176 3.81 16.81 -0.04
N PRO A 177 2.94 17.80 0.21
CA PRO A 177 1.75 18.05 -0.61
C PRO A 177 2.03 18.30 -2.09
N GLU A 178 3.20 18.88 -2.41
CA GLU A 178 3.62 19.14 -3.80
C GLU A 178 3.84 17.86 -4.62
N LYS A 179 3.87 16.69 -3.96
CA LYS A 179 4.06 15.36 -4.57
C LYS A 179 2.85 14.45 -4.43
N ASP A 180 1.76 14.93 -3.81
CA ASP A 180 0.55 14.13 -3.63
C ASP A 180 -0.22 13.89 -4.95
N LEU A 181 -1.39 13.28 -4.87
CA LEU A 181 -2.18 12.85 -6.03
C LEU A 181 -3.39 13.76 -6.32
N THR A 182 -3.54 14.87 -5.60
CA THR A 182 -4.68 15.80 -5.75
C THR A 182 -4.79 16.36 -7.18
N HIS A 183 -3.65 16.56 -7.85
CA HIS A 183 -3.60 17.07 -9.22
C HIS A 183 -4.09 16.06 -10.27
N LEU A 184 -4.20 14.76 -9.96
CA LEU A 184 -4.67 13.77 -10.92
C LEU A 184 -6.17 13.86 -11.15
N HIS A 185 -6.94 14.38 -10.19
CA HIS A 185 -8.37 14.56 -10.31
C HIS A 185 -8.77 15.68 -11.28
N GLN A 186 -7.83 16.57 -11.63
CA GLN A 186 -8.08 17.74 -12.48
C GLN A 186 -7.80 17.49 -13.99
N LYS A 187 -7.38 16.27 -14.35
CA LYS A 187 -6.94 15.93 -15.72
C LYS A 187 -8.01 15.20 -16.58
N ASP A 188 -9.28 15.13 -16.09
CA ASP A 188 -10.43 14.56 -16.83
C ASP A 188 -11.13 15.62 -17.69
#